data_4c704db2870ec73c5e80802e3b499be8
#
_entry.id   4c704db2870ec73c5e80802e3b499be8
#
_cell.length_a   1.000
_cell.length_b   1.000
_cell.length_c   1.000
_cell.angle_alpha   90.00
_cell.angle_beta   90.00
_cell.angle_gamma   90.00
#
_symmetry.space_group_name_H-M   'P 1'
#
loop_
_entity.id
_entity.type
_entity.pdbx_description
1 polymer ?
#
loop_
_entity_poly.entity_id
_entity_poly.type
_entity_poly.pdbx_seq_one_letter_code
_entity_poly.pdbx_strand_id
1 'polypeptide(L)'
;MKPVYLCGSGLACALGLDVAESLESLRQGSVTTSHYFLPGVLGGSFPYRAIPYSQNEWNERARYLVQRVAAEAGAQQARSGALFIATSSFDIGDVEQNRTQMDYSAFADKIAAWLDWSGPVYVFSTACTSSLNALIAAQALLNAGEAEEALVLGIELDNRLTLGGFAALQLLSSSSSKPFGVNRDGLVLGEAVAALRLSTHESAHWKMLGGANVVDGSQPTGASASAVVSMYQRALAASELAAEAIDLVKVQAAGSPGNDAAEAQGLRVAFQTMPALVSLKAAIGHSMGASGAAEIALLIACLDHGVWPRYEVEADTELGVALATSAPDRVQNVMATILGFGGSHATVVLGHA
;
A
#
# COMPACT_ATOMS: atom_id res chain seq x y z
N MET A 1 -24.07 -2.76 12.48
CA MET A 1 -23.59 -2.68 11.09
C MET A 1 -23.33 -4.07 10.57
N LYS A 2 -23.55 -4.33 9.28
CA LYS A 2 -23.14 -5.61 8.68
C LYS A 2 -21.61 -5.67 8.65
N PRO A 3 -20.97 -6.82 8.94
CA PRO A 3 -19.51 -6.94 8.79
C PRO A 3 -19.11 -6.78 7.31
N VAL A 4 -17.97 -6.14 7.07
CA VAL A 4 -17.38 -5.98 5.75
C VAL A 4 -16.17 -6.90 5.65
N TYR A 5 -16.26 -7.93 4.81
CA TYR A 5 -15.22 -8.93 4.65
C TYR A 5 -14.32 -8.63 3.45
N LEU A 6 -13.03 -8.98 3.58
CA LEU A 6 -12.10 -9.04 2.46
C LEU A 6 -12.25 -10.42 1.79
N CYS A 7 -12.97 -10.47 0.68
CA CYS A 7 -13.38 -11.71 0.02
C CYS A 7 -12.46 -12.13 -1.13
N GLY A 8 -11.52 -11.28 -1.51
CA GLY A 8 -10.54 -11.60 -2.52
C GLY A 8 -9.45 -10.55 -2.62
N SER A 9 -8.28 -10.98 -3.03
CA SER A 9 -7.13 -10.11 -3.28
C SER A 9 -6.43 -10.53 -4.57
N GLY A 10 -5.85 -9.56 -5.26
CA GLY A 10 -4.96 -9.77 -6.40
C GLY A 10 -3.81 -8.81 -6.34
N LEU A 11 -2.64 -9.23 -6.79
CA LEU A 11 -1.41 -8.46 -6.67
C LEU A 11 -0.47 -8.72 -7.84
N ALA A 12 0.04 -7.64 -8.43
CA ALA A 12 1.25 -7.65 -9.25
C ALA A 12 2.22 -6.62 -8.67
N CYS A 13 3.43 -7.06 -8.34
CA CYS A 13 4.49 -6.23 -7.76
C CYS A 13 5.86 -6.77 -8.15
N ALA A 14 6.93 -6.24 -7.60
CA ALA A 14 8.29 -6.68 -7.91
C ALA A 14 8.57 -8.17 -7.61
N LEU A 15 7.73 -8.82 -6.83
CA LEU A 15 7.88 -10.23 -6.46
C LEU A 15 7.20 -11.19 -7.45
N GLY A 16 6.24 -10.72 -8.26
CA GLY A 16 5.51 -11.56 -9.20
C GLY A 16 4.28 -10.87 -9.78
N LEU A 17 3.57 -11.59 -10.63
CA LEU A 17 2.38 -11.11 -11.34
C LEU A 17 1.07 -11.53 -10.66
N ASP A 18 1.15 -12.27 -9.58
CA ASP A 18 0.04 -12.67 -8.72
C ASP A 18 0.52 -12.91 -7.29
N VAL A 19 -0.42 -13.16 -6.38
CA VAL A 19 -0.15 -13.41 -4.95
C VAL A 19 0.72 -14.65 -4.76
N ALA A 20 0.48 -15.71 -5.52
CA ALA A 20 1.20 -16.99 -5.36
C ALA A 20 2.67 -16.86 -5.77
N GLU A 21 2.97 -16.20 -6.90
CA GLU A 21 4.34 -15.89 -7.32
C GLU A 21 5.03 -15.00 -6.30
N SER A 22 4.32 -14.01 -5.75
CA SER A 22 4.86 -13.08 -4.76
C SER A 22 5.24 -13.78 -3.45
N LEU A 23 4.40 -14.71 -2.98
CA LEU A 23 4.70 -15.53 -1.79
C LEU A 23 5.91 -16.44 -2.01
N GLU A 24 6.00 -17.06 -3.20
CA GLU A 24 7.13 -17.96 -3.52
C GLU A 24 8.44 -17.17 -3.59
N SER A 25 8.43 -15.99 -4.20
CA SER A 25 9.60 -15.10 -4.24
C SER A 25 10.04 -14.66 -2.84
N LEU A 26 9.08 -14.32 -1.94
CA LEU A 26 9.41 -14.03 -0.54
C LEU A 26 10.00 -15.23 0.20
N ARG A 27 9.45 -16.43 -0.01
CA ARG A 27 9.93 -17.67 0.62
C ARG A 27 11.37 -17.97 0.21
N GLN A 28 11.69 -17.76 -1.05
CA GLN A 28 13.03 -17.96 -1.60
C GLN A 28 14.00 -16.83 -1.23
N GLY A 29 13.51 -15.70 -0.73
CA GLY A 29 14.32 -14.49 -0.53
C GLY A 29 14.74 -13.83 -1.85
N SER A 30 14.04 -14.16 -2.95
CA SER A 30 14.35 -13.68 -4.29
C SER A 30 13.70 -12.33 -4.53
N VAL A 31 14.40 -11.26 -4.18
CA VAL A 31 13.93 -9.89 -4.44
C VAL A 31 14.78 -9.27 -5.55
N THR A 32 14.22 -9.15 -6.73
CA THR A 32 14.91 -8.53 -7.86
C THR A 32 14.91 -7.01 -7.70
N THR A 33 16.11 -6.42 -7.70
CA THR A 33 16.28 -4.97 -7.75
C THR A 33 16.61 -4.55 -9.17
N SER A 34 15.73 -3.78 -9.77
CA SER A 34 16.01 -3.07 -11.02
C SER A 34 16.71 -1.74 -10.71
N HIS A 35 17.23 -1.09 -11.73
CA HIS A 35 17.74 0.25 -11.62
C HIS A 35 17.04 1.15 -12.64
N TYR A 36 16.49 2.24 -12.15
CA TYR A 36 15.86 3.24 -12.99
C TYR A 36 16.84 4.39 -13.26
N PHE A 37 17.10 4.65 -14.53
CA PHE A 37 18.01 5.72 -14.94
C PHE A 37 17.23 7.01 -15.22
N LEU A 38 17.55 8.07 -14.49
CA LEU A 38 17.04 9.42 -14.75
C LEU A 38 18.09 10.21 -15.55
N PRO A 39 17.78 10.69 -16.76
CA PRO A 39 18.67 11.55 -17.53
C PRO A 39 18.70 12.99 -17.00
N GLY A 40 19.74 13.76 -17.36
CA GLY A 40 19.82 15.19 -17.11
C GLY A 40 20.47 15.59 -15.80
N VAL A 41 20.12 16.79 -15.29
CA VAL A 41 20.75 17.40 -14.10
C VAL A 41 20.50 16.57 -12.81
N LEU A 42 19.37 15.87 -12.74
CA LEU A 42 19.06 14.92 -11.68
C LEU A 42 19.63 13.53 -11.99
N GLY A 43 20.49 13.43 -13.01
CA GLY A 43 21.01 12.21 -13.57
C GLY A 43 21.55 11.26 -12.50
N GLY A 44 21.13 10.01 -12.58
CA GLY A 44 21.55 8.96 -11.65
C GLY A 44 20.82 7.66 -11.94
N SER A 45 21.35 6.59 -11.38
CA SER A 45 20.73 5.27 -11.40
C SER A 45 20.25 4.97 -9.98
N PHE A 46 18.96 4.79 -9.83
CA PHE A 46 18.32 4.55 -8.52
C PHE A 46 17.78 3.12 -8.45
N PRO A 47 17.95 2.43 -7.32
CA PRO A 47 17.28 1.16 -7.09
C PRO A 47 15.76 1.31 -7.26
N TYR A 48 15.14 0.33 -7.89
CA TYR A 48 13.71 0.35 -8.18
C TYR A 48 13.12 -1.05 -8.13
N ARG A 49 11.91 -1.19 -7.65
CA ARG A 49 11.16 -2.44 -7.56
C ARG A 49 10.14 -2.52 -8.68
N ALA A 50 10.58 -2.90 -9.87
CA ALA A 50 9.71 -3.03 -11.04
C ALA A 50 8.91 -4.32 -11.03
N ILE A 51 7.67 -4.28 -11.51
CA ILE A 51 6.88 -5.48 -11.82
C ILE A 51 7.61 -6.26 -12.92
N PRO A 52 7.82 -7.60 -12.78
CA PRO A 52 8.56 -8.41 -13.75
C PRO A 52 7.74 -8.71 -15.03
N TYR A 53 7.15 -7.67 -15.60
CA TYR A 53 6.39 -7.71 -16.84
C TYR A 53 6.64 -6.44 -17.64
N SER A 54 7.19 -6.60 -18.84
CA SER A 54 7.48 -5.50 -19.76
C SER A 54 6.53 -5.51 -20.94
N GLN A 55 6.04 -4.34 -21.30
CA GLN A 55 5.27 -4.05 -22.50
C GLN A 55 5.64 -2.66 -22.98
N ASN A 56 5.78 -2.46 -24.27
CA ASN A 56 6.25 -1.21 -24.83
C ASN A 56 5.24 -0.07 -24.64
N GLU A 57 3.95 -0.37 -24.79
CA GLU A 57 2.87 0.59 -24.64
C GLU A 57 2.34 0.60 -23.21
N TRP A 58 2.41 1.76 -22.54
CA TRP A 58 2.02 1.91 -21.14
C TRP A 58 0.56 1.45 -20.90
N ASN A 59 -0.37 1.88 -21.77
CA ASN A 59 -1.78 1.51 -21.65
C ASN A 59 -2.04 0.01 -21.75
N GLU A 60 -1.34 -0.69 -22.67
CA GLU A 60 -1.47 -2.13 -22.81
C GLU A 60 -0.90 -2.87 -21.59
N ARG A 61 0.22 -2.36 -21.06
CA ARG A 61 0.81 -2.87 -19.81
C ARG A 61 -0.14 -2.69 -18.64
N ALA A 62 -0.66 -1.48 -18.45
CA ALA A 62 -1.60 -1.16 -17.37
C ALA A 62 -2.88 -2.00 -17.48
N ARG A 63 -3.47 -2.10 -18.68
CA ARG A 63 -4.66 -2.91 -18.93
C ARG A 63 -4.45 -4.38 -18.57
N TYR A 64 -3.36 -4.98 -19.02
CA TYR A 64 -3.05 -6.37 -18.71
C TYR A 64 -2.95 -6.61 -17.20
N LEU A 65 -2.19 -5.77 -16.50
CA LEU A 65 -1.98 -5.89 -15.05
C LEU A 65 -3.28 -5.66 -14.27
N VAL A 66 -4.06 -4.63 -14.62
CA VAL A 66 -5.37 -4.35 -14.00
C VAL A 66 -6.33 -5.52 -14.17
N GLN A 67 -6.46 -6.04 -15.40
CA GLN A 67 -7.35 -7.17 -15.66
C GLN A 67 -6.92 -8.44 -14.91
N ARG A 68 -5.61 -8.70 -14.84
CA ARG A 68 -5.05 -9.85 -14.13
C ARG A 68 -5.34 -9.80 -12.63
N VAL A 69 -4.99 -8.71 -11.96
CA VAL A 69 -5.20 -8.59 -10.51
C VAL A 69 -6.67 -8.51 -10.12
N ALA A 70 -7.49 -7.86 -10.95
CA ALA A 70 -8.93 -7.82 -10.74
C ALA A 70 -9.56 -9.21 -10.89
N ALA A 71 -9.13 -10.01 -11.87
CA ALA A 71 -9.59 -11.39 -12.03
C ALA A 71 -9.17 -12.26 -10.84
N GLU A 72 -7.93 -12.13 -10.35
CA GLU A 72 -7.43 -12.84 -9.17
C GLU A 72 -8.25 -12.49 -7.92
N ALA A 73 -8.61 -11.22 -7.73
CA ALA A 73 -9.47 -10.75 -6.64
C ALA A 73 -10.95 -11.16 -6.78
N GLY A 74 -11.35 -11.79 -7.88
CA GLY A 74 -12.76 -12.15 -8.12
C GLY A 74 -13.65 -10.96 -8.48
N ALA A 75 -13.12 -9.96 -9.16
CA ALA A 75 -13.85 -8.73 -9.51
C ALA A 75 -15.14 -8.93 -10.29
N GLN A 76 -15.27 -10.06 -11.03
CA GLN A 76 -16.51 -10.39 -11.77
C GLN A 76 -17.74 -10.44 -10.85
N GLN A 77 -17.55 -10.81 -9.58
CA GLN A 77 -18.64 -10.90 -8.59
C GLN A 77 -19.09 -9.52 -8.10
N ALA A 78 -18.24 -8.50 -8.22
CA ALA A 78 -18.46 -7.14 -7.73
C ALA A 78 -18.76 -6.10 -8.82
N ARG A 79 -18.90 -6.48 -10.10
CA ARG A 79 -19.00 -5.54 -11.25
C ARG A 79 -20.13 -4.53 -11.18
N SER A 80 -21.23 -4.82 -10.49
CA SER A 80 -22.33 -3.91 -10.24
C SER A 80 -22.20 -3.11 -8.94
N GLY A 81 -21.21 -3.45 -8.12
CA GLY A 81 -20.85 -2.73 -6.90
C GLY A 81 -20.01 -1.49 -7.18
N ALA A 82 -19.41 -0.95 -6.15
CA ALA A 82 -18.58 0.26 -6.25
C ALA A 82 -17.12 -0.05 -6.59
N LEU A 83 -16.57 0.63 -7.59
CA LEU A 83 -15.14 0.59 -7.92
C LEU A 83 -14.43 1.81 -7.33
N PHE A 84 -13.41 1.58 -6.53
CA PHE A 84 -12.55 2.61 -5.95
C PHE A 84 -11.15 2.49 -6.57
N ILE A 85 -10.79 3.43 -7.44
CA ILE A 85 -9.47 3.49 -8.08
C ILE A 85 -8.56 4.37 -7.23
N ALA A 86 -7.45 3.83 -6.76
CA ALA A 86 -6.49 4.51 -5.91
C ALA A 86 -5.14 4.66 -6.62
N THR A 87 -4.71 5.90 -6.81
CA THR A 87 -3.45 6.22 -7.50
C THR A 87 -2.94 7.59 -7.07
N SER A 88 -1.65 7.82 -7.18
CA SER A 88 -1.04 9.14 -7.03
C SER A 88 -0.53 9.70 -8.37
N SER A 89 -0.26 8.84 -9.33
CA SER A 89 0.35 9.23 -10.61
C SER A 89 -0.58 9.07 -11.82
N PHE A 90 -1.75 8.43 -11.67
CA PHE A 90 -2.69 8.19 -12.76
C PHE A 90 -2.00 7.51 -13.96
N ASP A 91 -2.16 8.08 -15.17
CA ASP A 91 -1.53 7.63 -16.41
C ASP A 91 -0.36 8.54 -16.87
N ILE A 92 0.37 9.11 -15.91
CA ILE A 92 1.52 9.98 -16.24
C ILE A 92 2.53 9.26 -17.13
N GLY A 93 2.76 7.96 -16.95
CA GLY A 93 3.64 7.20 -17.85
C GLY A 93 3.15 7.17 -19.29
N ASP A 94 1.84 7.08 -19.53
CA ASP A 94 1.23 7.21 -20.86
C ASP A 94 1.40 8.63 -21.43
N VAL A 95 1.15 9.64 -20.58
CA VAL A 95 1.34 11.06 -20.95
C VAL A 95 2.79 11.34 -21.37
N GLU A 96 3.76 10.81 -20.62
CA GLU A 96 5.18 10.94 -20.94
C GLU A 96 5.56 10.21 -22.23
N GLN A 97 4.99 9.05 -22.48
CA GLN A 97 5.26 8.23 -23.66
C GLN A 97 4.63 8.82 -24.91
N ASN A 98 3.37 9.23 -24.83
CA ASN A 98 2.56 9.64 -25.98
C ASN A 98 2.40 11.17 -26.12
N ARG A 99 2.95 11.96 -25.16
CA ARG A 99 2.85 13.44 -25.12
C ARG A 99 1.40 13.93 -25.16
N THR A 100 0.51 13.22 -24.51
CA THR A 100 -0.91 13.55 -24.34
C THR A 100 -1.10 14.48 -23.14
N GLN A 101 -2.33 14.87 -22.87
CA GLN A 101 -2.70 15.57 -21.64
C GLN A 101 -3.37 14.60 -20.67
N MET A 102 -3.12 14.79 -19.38
CA MET A 102 -3.77 14.02 -18.33
C MET A 102 -5.25 14.41 -18.22
N ASP A 103 -6.12 13.41 -18.22
CA ASP A 103 -7.55 13.56 -17.98
C ASP A 103 -8.00 12.52 -16.95
N TYR A 104 -8.34 13.00 -15.75
CA TYR A 104 -8.71 12.15 -14.62
C TYR A 104 -9.99 11.35 -14.87
N SER A 105 -10.97 11.95 -15.58
CA SER A 105 -12.21 11.27 -15.93
C SER A 105 -11.96 10.18 -16.97
N ALA A 106 -11.22 10.49 -18.03
CA ALA A 106 -10.85 9.52 -19.06
C ALA A 106 -10.03 8.35 -18.49
N PHE A 107 -9.17 8.61 -17.49
CA PHE A 107 -8.44 7.55 -16.80
C PHE A 107 -9.38 6.60 -16.06
N ALA A 108 -10.34 7.12 -15.31
CA ALA A 108 -11.32 6.32 -14.59
C ALA A 108 -12.20 5.51 -15.53
N ASP A 109 -12.72 6.15 -16.59
CA ASP A 109 -13.55 5.51 -17.61
C ASP A 109 -12.79 4.38 -18.34
N LYS A 110 -11.51 4.60 -18.64
CA LYS A 110 -10.61 3.62 -19.24
C LYS A 110 -10.48 2.37 -18.36
N ILE A 111 -10.23 2.53 -17.07
CA ILE A 111 -10.13 1.40 -16.14
C ILE A 111 -11.48 0.68 -16.00
N ALA A 112 -12.58 1.42 -15.85
CA ALA A 112 -13.92 0.84 -15.78
C ALA A 112 -14.25 0.00 -17.03
N ALA A 113 -13.90 0.52 -18.21
CA ALA A 113 -14.07 -0.20 -19.47
C ALA A 113 -13.20 -1.47 -19.56
N TRP A 114 -11.95 -1.42 -19.08
CA TRP A 114 -11.09 -2.61 -19.04
C TRP A 114 -11.64 -3.74 -18.16
N LEU A 115 -12.37 -3.36 -17.10
CA LEU A 115 -12.97 -4.29 -16.15
C LEU A 115 -14.41 -4.66 -16.49
N ASP A 116 -14.98 -4.06 -17.55
CA ASP A 116 -16.41 -4.20 -17.88
C ASP A 116 -17.28 -3.87 -16.65
N TRP A 117 -16.95 -2.77 -15.98
CA TRP A 117 -17.57 -2.34 -14.75
C TRP A 117 -18.86 -1.59 -15.00
N SER A 118 -19.93 -1.94 -14.30
CA SER A 118 -21.27 -1.34 -14.48
C SER A 118 -21.75 -0.49 -13.28
N GLY A 119 -21.07 -0.63 -12.13
CA GLY A 119 -21.37 0.12 -10.93
C GLY A 119 -20.71 1.50 -10.88
N PRO A 120 -20.93 2.27 -9.81
CA PRO A 120 -20.30 3.59 -9.64
C PRO A 120 -18.78 3.48 -9.50
N VAL A 121 -18.08 4.49 -10.01
CA VAL A 121 -16.61 4.57 -10.01
C VAL A 121 -16.16 5.80 -9.24
N TYR A 122 -15.25 5.61 -8.30
CA TYR A 122 -14.65 6.66 -7.48
C TYR A 122 -13.13 6.64 -7.64
N VAL A 123 -12.51 7.82 -7.71
CA VAL A 123 -11.06 7.96 -7.78
C VAL A 123 -10.54 8.60 -6.50
N PHE A 124 -9.54 7.96 -5.90
CA PHE A 124 -8.85 8.42 -4.71
C PHE A 124 -7.41 8.76 -5.05
N SER A 125 -7.05 10.04 -4.89
CA SER A 125 -5.68 10.53 -5.04
C SER A 125 -5.30 11.39 -3.84
N THR A 126 -4.82 10.71 -2.80
CA THR A 126 -4.38 11.29 -1.53
C THR A 126 -2.93 10.89 -1.25
N ALA A 127 -2.07 11.06 -2.26
CA ALA A 127 -0.68 10.61 -2.27
C ALA A 127 -0.54 9.13 -1.87
N CYS A 128 0.42 8.79 -1.00
CA CYS A 128 0.69 7.40 -0.64
C CYS A 128 -0.45 6.71 0.11
N THR A 129 -1.40 7.47 0.69
CA THR A 129 -2.54 6.93 1.44
C THR A 129 -3.77 6.61 0.58
N SER A 130 -3.70 6.80 -0.74
CA SER A 130 -4.86 6.69 -1.64
C SER A 130 -5.64 5.40 -1.45
N SER A 131 -4.99 4.25 -1.46
CA SER A 131 -5.67 2.96 -1.34
C SER A 131 -6.21 2.67 0.06
N LEU A 132 -5.58 3.17 1.14
CA LEU A 132 -6.16 3.05 2.47
C LEU A 132 -7.38 3.95 2.64
N ASN A 133 -7.35 5.17 2.10
CA ASN A 133 -8.51 6.06 2.10
C ASN A 133 -9.64 5.51 1.24
N ALA A 134 -9.33 4.86 0.12
CA ALA A 134 -10.31 4.15 -0.70
C ALA A 134 -10.96 2.98 0.09
N LEU A 135 -10.19 2.21 0.86
CA LEU A 135 -10.71 1.15 1.72
C LEU A 135 -11.62 1.69 2.82
N ILE A 136 -11.23 2.77 3.49
CA ILE A 136 -12.08 3.43 4.52
C ILE A 136 -13.39 3.91 3.90
N ALA A 137 -13.34 4.52 2.72
CA ALA A 137 -14.53 5.00 2.01
C ALA A 137 -15.41 3.84 1.52
N ALA A 138 -14.80 2.75 1.02
CA ALA A 138 -15.53 1.55 0.62
C ALA A 138 -16.25 0.92 1.82
N GLN A 139 -15.57 0.78 2.97
CA GLN A 139 -16.20 0.29 4.19
C GLN A 139 -17.38 1.17 4.62
N ALA A 140 -17.23 2.49 4.55
CA ALA A 140 -18.30 3.43 4.90
C ALA A 140 -19.53 3.29 3.97
N LEU A 141 -19.29 3.16 2.65
CA LEU A 141 -20.35 2.96 1.65
C LEU A 141 -21.12 1.65 1.89
N LEU A 142 -20.39 0.56 2.14
CA LEU A 142 -20.94 -0.76 2.41
C LEU A 142 -21.72 -0.78 3.73
N ASN A 143 -21.20 -0.13 4.78
CA ASN A 143 -21.87 0.00 6.07
C ASN A 143 -23.15 0.84 5.99
N ALA A 144 -23.21 1.83 5.10
CA ALA A 144 -24.40 2.63 4.84
C ALA A 144 -25.47 1.85 4.05
N GLY A 145 -25.13 0.69 3.47
CA GLY A 145 -26.03 -0.09 2.63
C GLY A 145 -26.22 0.46 1.22
N GLU A 146 -25.38 1.41 0.82
CA GLU A 146 -25.41 2.02 -0.53
C GLU A 146 -24.82 1.09 -1.61
N ALA A 147 -24.03 0.11 -1.21
CA ALA A 147 -23.56 -0.99 -2.02
C ALA A 147 -23.41 -2.25 -1.17
N GLU A 148 -23.34 -3.40 -1.80
CA GLU A 148 -23.13 -4.69 -1.13
C GLU A 148 -21.76 -5.29 -1.42
N GLU A 149 -21.18 -4.85 -2.55
CA GLU A 149 -19.85 -5.23 -3.03
C GLU A 149 -19.05 -4.00 -3.41
N ALA A 150 -17.74 -4.05 -3.20
CA ALA A 150 -16.80 -3.04 -3.66
C ALA A 150 -15.49 -3.70 -4.12
N LEU A 151 -14.83 -3.05 -5.08
CA LEU A 151 -13.46 -3.35 -5.47
C LEU A 151 -12.61 -2.11 -5.22
N VAL A 152 -11.56 -2.25 -4.43
CA VAL A 152 -10.50 -1.23 -4.30
C VAL A 152 -9.33 -1.66 -5.17
N LEU A 153 -9.02 -0.86 -6.19
CA LEU A 153 -7.94 -1.08 -7.14
C LEU A 153 -6.86 -0.02 -6.96
N GLY A 154 -5.71 -0.42 -6.44
CA GLY A 154 -4.50 0.41 -6.41
C GLY A 154 -3.69 0.21 -7.69
N ILE A 155 -3.27 1.30 -8.32
CA ILE A 155 -2.43 1.26 -9.52
C ILE A 155 -1.35 2.32 -9.45
N GLU A 156 -0.09 1.89 -9.50
CA GLU A 156 1.09 2.74 -9.65
C GLU A 156 2.11 2.03 -10.53
N LEU A 157 2.37 2.61 -11.68
CA LEU A 157 3.38 2.16 -12.62
C LEU A 157 4.47 3.23 -12.77
N ASP A 158 5.60 2.83 -13.32
CA ASP A 158 6.76 3.69 -13.47
C ASP A 158 6.46 4.94 -14.32
N ASN A 159 7.02 6.06 -13.87
CA ASN A 159 7.04 7.30 -14.61
C ASN A 159 8.19 8.19 -14.15
N ARG A 160 8.70 9.03 -15.04
CA ARG A 160 9.86 9.89 -14.80
C ARG A 160 9.54 11.03 -13.85
N LEU A 161 8.33 11.57 -13.91
CA LEU A 161 7.92 12.71 -13.09
C LEU A 161 8.00 12.35 -11.61
N THR A 162 7.43 11.21 -11.22
CA THR A 162 7.48 10.74 -9.83
C THR A 162 8.91 10.46 -9.39
N LEU A 163 9.64 9.66 -10.14
CA LEU A 163 11.04 9.35 -9.80
C LEU A 163 11.90 10.60 -9.72
N GLY A 164 11.77 11.50 -10.69
CA GLY A 164 12.50 12.77 -10.73
C GLY A 164 12.16 13.68 -9.57
N GLY A 165 10.88 13.73 -9.17
CA GLY A 165 10.43 14.50 -8.00
C GLY A 165 11.05 13.99 -6.70
N PHE A 166 11.03 12.67 -6.48
CA PHE A 166 11.66 12.07 -5.29
C PHE A 166 13.19 12.24 -5.31
N ALA A 167 13.84 12.11 -6.47
CA ALA A 167 15.27 12.35 -6.61
C ALA A 167 15.65 13.82 -6.32
N ALA A 168 14.87 14.77 -6.84
CA ALA A 168 15.07 16.21 -6.61
C ALA A 168 14.93 16.60 -5.14
N LEU A 169 14.05 15.93 -4.41
CA LEU A 169 13.86 16.09 -2.97
C LEU A 169 14.88 15.31 -2.13
N GLN A 170 15.80 14.58 -2.75
CA GLN A 170 16.81 13.75 -2.08
C GLN A 170 16.20 12.69 -1.13
N LEU A 171 15.10 12.08 -1.54
CA LEU A 171 14.36 11.11 -0.73
C LEU A 171 14.66 9.65 -1.10
N LEU A 172 15.37 9.42 -2.21
CA LEU A 172 15.68 8.07 -2.68
C LEU A 172 16.96 7.54 -2.02
N SER A 173 16.91 6.28 -1.60
CA SER A 173 18.11 5.55 -1.20
C SER A 173 19.02 5.29 -2.39
N SER A 174 20.31 5.32 -2.14
CA SER A 174 21.32 5.00 -3.13
C SER A 174 21.56 3.48 -3.31
N SER A 175 21.01 2.66 -2.42
CA SER A 175 21.30 1.21 -2.39
C SER A 175 20.07 0.34 -2.15
N SER A 176 19.42 0.45 -0.99
CA SER A 176 18.30 -0.40 -0.59
C SER A 176 17.43 0.27 0.45
N SER A 177 16.17 -0.17 0.54
CA SER A 177 15.28 0.23 1.63
C SER A 177 15.74 -0.41 2.95
N LYS A 178 15.87 0.40 4.00
CA LYS A 178 16.34 -0.02 5.33
C LYS A 178 15.33 0.39 6.40
N PRO A 179 14.14 -0.25 6.44
CA PRO A 179 13.09 0.13 7.38
C PRO A 179 13.55 -0.03 8.83
N PHE A 180 13.48 1.06 9.61
CA PHE A 180 14.01 1.19 10.98
C PHE A 180 15.49 0.78 11.16
N GLY A 181 16.26 0.76 10.08
CA GLY A 181 17.67 0.32 10.12
C GLY A 181 18.66 1.43 10.41
N VAL A 182 19.84 1.05 10.92
CA VAL A 182 20.99 1.94 10.95
C VAL A 182 21.39 2.35 9.53
N ASN A 183 21.93 3.55 9.36
CA ASN A 183 22.35 4.07 8.06
C ASN A 183 21.23 4.08 6.99
N ARG A 184 19.96 4.22 7.42
CA ARG A 184 18.85 4.49 6.50
C ARG A 184 19.05 5.85 5.84
N ASP A 185 18.97 5.89 4.53
CA ASP A 185 19.34 7.05 3.71
C ASP A 185 18.23 7.49 2.74
N GLY A 186 17.10 6.80 2.75
CA GLY A 186 15.99 7.07 1.86
C GLY A 186 15.16 5.82 1.56
N LEU A 187 14.21 5.98 0.68
CA LEU A 187 13.32 4.90 0.26
C LEU A 187 13.67 4.40 -1.15
N VAL A 188 13.24 3.20 -1.47
CA VAL A 188 13.26 2.63 -2.82
C VAL A 188 11.83 2.64 -3.33
N LEU A 189 11.59 3.27 -4.48
CA LEU A 189 10.28 3.24 -5.13
C LEU A 189 10.03 1.88 -5.80
N GLY A 190 8.76 1.59 -6.02
CA GLY A 190 8.34 0.39 -6.73
C GLY A 190 7.00 0.56 -7.39
N GLU A 191 6.69 -0.37 -8.27
CA GLU A 191 5.39 -0.49 -8.92
C GLU A 191 4.50 -1.46 -8.16
N ALA A 192 3.21 -1.22 -8.20
CA ALA A 192 2.22 -2.22 -7.85
C ALA A 192 0.89 -1.97 -8.57
N VAL A 193 0.23 -3.05 -8.94
CA VAL A 193 -1.21 -3.08 -9.22
C VAL A 193 -1.80 -4.09 -8.27
N ALA A 194 -2.80 -3.69 -7.49
CA ALA A 194 -3.42 -4.55 -6.48
C ALA A 194 -4.92 -4.31 -6.40
N ALA A 195 -5.66 -5.38 -6.20
CA ALA A 195 -7.11 -5.34 -6.06
C ALA A 195 -7.53 -6.03 -4.75
N LEU A 196 -8.46 -5.41 -4.02
CA LEU A 196 -9.08 -5.96 -2.82
C LEU A 196 -10.60 -5.92 -3.00
N ARG A 197 -11.25 -7.09 -2.98
CA ARG A 197 -12.71 -7.20 -3.07
C ARG A 197 -13.31 -7.25 -1.66
N LEU A 198 -14.28 -6.37 -1.43
CA LEU A 198 -15.01 -6.25 -0.18
C LEU A 198 -16.46 -6.66 -0.40
N SER A 199 -17.05 -7.39 0.56
CA SER A 199 -18.45 -7.82 0.54
C SER A 199 -19.10 -7.76 1.91
N THR A 200 -20.40 -7.52 1.94
CA THR A 200 -21.26 -7.66 3.12
C THR A 200 -22.10 -8.95 3.11
N HIS A 201 -22.02 -9.75 2.05
CA HIS A 201 -22.79 -10.98 1.86
C HIS A 201 -21.97 -12.24 1.95
N GLU A 202 -20.70 -12.17 1.57
CA GLU A 202 -19.77 -13.28 1.68
C GLU A 202 -18.97 -13.18 2.97
N SER A 203 -18.71 -14.28 3.64
CA SER A 203 -17.79 -14.37 4.77
C SER A 203 -16.40 -14.75 4.28
N ALA A 204 -15.38 -14.19 4.88
CA ALA A 204 -13.98 -14.50 4.62
C ALA A 204 -13.20 -14.51 5.94
N HIS A 205 -11.93 -14.96 5.90
CA HIS A 205 -11.09 -15.02 7.09
C HIS A 205 -10.78 -13.62 7.66
N TRP A 206 -10.78 -12.60 6.83
CA TRP A 206 -10.46 -11.23 7.23
C TRP A 206 -11.63 -10.29 7.02
N LYS A 207 -11.85 -9.40 7.97
CA LYS A 207 -12.87 -8.34 7.90
C LYS A 207 -12.28 -7.00 8.28
N MET A 208 -12.80 -5.94 7.72
CA MET A 208 -12.48 -4.57 8.13
C MET A 208 -13.21 -4.23 9.43
N LEU A 209 -12.45 -3.89 10.47
CA LEU A 209 -13.01 -3.44 11.75
C LEU A 209 -13.18 -1.94 11.80
N GLY A 210 -12.28 -1.19 11.14
CA GLY A 210 -12.32 0.26 11.09
C GLY A 210 -11.08 0.84 10.44
N GLY A 211 -10.96 2.13 10.50
CA GLY A 211 -9.79 2.85 10.00
C GLY A 211 -9.85 4.32 10.34
N ALA A 212 -8.73 5.00 10.18
CA ALA A 212 -8.65 6.44 10.38
C ALA A 212 -7.68 7.08 9.39
N ASN A 213 -7.99 8.34 9.10
CA ASN A 213 -7.16 9.25 8.33
C ASN A 213 -6.94 10.52 9.17
N VAL A 214 -5.72 11.03 9.14
CA VAL A 214 -5.32 12.29 9.77
C VAL A 214 -4.53 13.09 8.75
N VAL A 215 -4.80 14.38 8.66
CA VAL A 215 -4.01 15.31 7.85
C VAL A 215 -3.26 16.27 8.76
N ASP A 216 -1.92 16.25 8.67
CA ASP A 216 -1.00 17.17 9.34
C ASP A 216 -0.28 18.01 8.29
N GLY A 217 -0.73 19.25 8.12
CA GLY A 217 -0.16 20.18 7.15
C GLY A 217 1.15 20.85 7.59
N SER A 218 1.78 20.40 8.68
CA SER A 218 2.98 21.06 9.23
C SER A 218 4.23 20.86 8.36
N GLN A 219 4.30 19.73 7.64
CA GLN A 219 5.42 19.38 6.77
C GLN A 219 4.93 18.71 5.47
N PRO A 220 5.37 19.17 4.28
CA PRO A 220 4.87 18.62 3.01
C PRO A 220 5.35 17.21 2.71
N THR A 221 6.52 16.79 3.19
CA THR A 221 7.12 15.47 2.93
C THR A 221 7.40 14.65 4.19
N GLY A 222 7.14 15.23 5.36
CA GLY A 222 7.40 14.63 6.66
C GLY A 222 6.12 14.17 7.37
N ALA A 223 6.32 13.39 8.41
CA ALA A 223 5.30 13.03 9.39
C ALA A 223 5.68 13.55 10.76
N SER A 224 4.69 13.94 11.57
CA SER A 224 4.90 14.23 13.00
C SER A 224 4.47 13.04 13.85
N ALA A 225 5.19 12.78 14.93
CA ALA A 225 4.83 11.71 15.86
C ALA A 225 3.42 11.93 16.46
N SER A 226 3.01 13.18 16.68
CA SER A 226 1.68 13.51 17.20
C SER A 226 0.56 13.15 16.21
N ALA A 227 0.77 13.36 14.91
CA ALA A 227 -0.19 12.96 13.89
C ALA A 227 -0.28 11.42 13.80
N VAL A 228 0.85 10.73 13.90
CA VAL A 228 0.88 9.25 13.92
C VAL A 228 0.13 8.71 15.14
N VAL A 229 0.35 9.28 16.33
CA VAL A 229 -0.41 8.92 17.55
C VAL A 229 -1.90 9.15 17.35
N SER A 230 -2.28 10.34 16.86
CA SER A 230 -3.69 10.67 16.61
C SER A 230 -4.35 9.69 15.62
N MET A 231 -3.63 9.30 14.58
CA MET A 231 -4.10 8.32 13.60
C MET A 231 -4.38 6.96 14.25
N TYR A 232 -3.44 6.42 15.03
CA TYR A 232 -3.62 5.15 15.73
C TYR A 232 -4.78 5.20 16.73
N GLN A 233 -4.85 6.26 17.55
CA GLN A 233 -5.92 6.42 18.52
C GLN A 233 -7.31 6.49 17.88
N ARG A 234 -7.44 7.22 16.76
CA ARG A 234 -8.70 7.30 16.02
C ARG A 234 -9.07 5.96 15.38
N ALA A 235 -8.11 5.21 14.87
CA ALA A 235 -8.36 3.91 14.29
C ALA A 235 -8.78 2.88 15.34
N LEU A 236 -8.15 2.88 16.53
CA LEU A 236 -8.56 2.06 17.67
C LEU A 236 -9.99 2.39 18.10
N ALA A 237 -10.32 3.68 18.21
CA ALA A 237 -11.68 4.10 18.54
C ALA A 237 -12.71 3.67 17.46
N ALA A 238 -12.38 3.81 16.16
CA ALA A 238 -13.25 3.42 15.06
C ALA A 238 -13.47 1.90 14.96
N SER A 239 -12.51 1.10 15.43
CA SER A 239 -12.60 -0.36 15.48
C SER A 239 -13.10 -0.91 16.82
N GLU A 240 -13.36 -0.05 17.79
CA GLU A 240 -13.77 -0.42 19.16
C GLU A 240 -12.76 -1.37 19.86
N LEU A 241 -11.46 -1.19 19.57
CA LEU A 241 -10.39 -2.00 20.14
C LEU A 241 -9.50 -1.20 21.09
N ALA A 242 -9.01 -1.86 22.14
CA ALA A 242 -7.90 -1.37 22.93
C ALA A 242 -6.57 -1.62 22.18
N ALA A 243 -5.53 -0.83 22.51
CA ALA A 243 -4.22 -0.96 21.88
C ALA A 243 -3.61 -2.36 22.08
N GLU A 244 -3.83 -2.96 23.22
CA GLU A 244 -3.34 -4.30 23.60
C GLU A 244 -3.98 -5.43 22.78
N ALA A 245 -5.09 -5.16 22.10
CA ALA A 245 -5.75 -6.12 21.21
C ALA A 245 -5.12 -6.18 19.81
N ILE A 246 -4.18 -5.29 19.49
CA ILE A 246 -3.46 -5.27 18.21
C ILE A 246 -2.24 -6.20 18.32
N ASP A 247 -2.24 -7.27 17.52
CA ASP A 247 -1.17 -8.26 17.50
C ASP A 247 -0.03 -7.86 16.57
N LEU A 248 -0.36 -7.16 15.47
CA LEU A 248 0.56 -6.83 14.41
C LEU A 248 0.28 -5.44 13.82
N VAL A 249 1.33 -4.66 13.61
CA VAL A 249 1.26 -3.42 12.82
C VAL A 249 2.12 -3.56 11.56
N LYS A 250 1.49 -3.50 10.41
CA LYS A 250 2.19 -3.27 9.15
C LYS A 250 2.51 -1.78 9.08
N VAL A 251 3.78 -1.46 9.30
CA VAL A 251 4.28 -0.08 9.37
C VAL A 251 4.54 0.53 7.99
N GLN A 252 4.62 1.86 7.92
CA GLN A 252 5.06 2.56 6.73
C GLN A 252 6.57 2.37 6.50
N ALA A 253 7.38 2.28 7.55
CA ALA A 253 8.83 2.32 7.51
C ALA A 253 9.45 1.83 6.19
N ALA A 254 10.13 2.74 5.50
CA ALA A 254 10.70 2.53 4.17
C ALA A 254 12.21 2.87 4.10
N GLY A 255 12.80 3.23 5.23
CA GLY A 255 14.19 3.69 5.32
C GLY A 255 14.35 5.21 5.21
N SER A 256 13.25 5.97 5.28
CA SER A 256 13.30 7.44 5.34
C SER A 256 13.67 7.92 6.74
N PRO A 257 14.81 8.62 6.95
CA PRO A 257 15.28 8.95 8.29
C PRO A 257 14.24 9.64 9.16
N GLY A 258 13.58 10.69 8.66
CA GLY A 258 12.62 11.47 9.41
C GLY A 258 11.28 10.75 9.63
N ASN A 259 10.73 10.12 8.59
CA ASN A 259 9.43 9.45 8.66
C ASN A 259 9.50 8.18 9.50
N ASP A 260 10.55 7.38 9.36
CA ASP A 260 10.76 6.19 10.19
C ASP A 260 10.91 6.57 11.68
N ALA A 261 11.62 7.67 11.99
CA ALA A 261 11.75 8.17 13.37
C ALA A 261 10.41 8.67 13.94
N ALA A 262 9.63 9.41 13.15
CA ALA A 262 8.31 9.88 13.58
C ALA A 262 7.34 8.72 13.81
N GLU A 263 7.36 7.70 12.94
CA GLU A 263 6.54 6.49 13.08
C GLU A 263 6.94 5.70 14.33
N ALA A 264 8.25 5.46 14.53
CA ALA A 264 8.77 4.78 15.71
C ALA A 264 8.37 5.49 17.01
N GLN A 265 8.47 6.81 17.06
CA GLN A 265 8.02 7.60 18.21
C GLN A 265 6.51 7.50 18.40
N GLY A 266 5.72 7.60 17.33
CA GLY A 266 4.27 7.47 17.38
C GLY A 266 3.82 6.10 17.90
N LEU A 267 4.46 5.01 17.43
CA LEU A 267 4.22 3.65 17.90
C LEU A 267 4.47 3.51 19.41
N ARG A 268 5.60 3.98 19.91
CA ARG A 268 5.95 3.92 21.35
C ARG A 268 4.97 4.67 22.25
N VAL A 269 4.35 5.73 21.73
CA VAL A 269 3.34 6.49 22.49
C VAL A 269 1.97 5.83 22.40
N ALA A 270 1.61 5.29 21.24
CA ALA A 270 0.30 4.68 21.02
C ALA A 270 0.16 3.31 21.68
N PHE A 271 1.24 2.53 21.79
CA PHE A 271 1.24 1.16 22.30
C PHE A 271 2.14 1.03 23.53
N GLN A 272 1.55 0.78 24.71
CA GLN A 272 2.31 0.49 25.93
C GLN A 272 3.05 -0.85 25.83
N THR A 273 2.39 -1.85 25.26
CA THR A 273 2.99 -3.11 24.85
C THR A 273 3.11 -3.08 23.34
N MET A 274 4.35 -3.12 22.83
CA MET A 274 4.61 -3.03 21.40
C MET A 274 4.08 -4.29 20.68
N PRO A 275 3.16 -4.16 19.73
CA PRO A 275 2.77 -5.28 18.87
C PRO A 275 3.93 -5.69 17.98
N ALA A 276 3.83 -6.84 17.32
CA ALA A 276 4.78 -7.21 16.28
C ALA A 276 4.74 -6.16 15.13
N LEU A 277 5.91 -5.84 14.57
CA LEU A 277 6.00 -4.87 13.47
C LEU A 277 6.49 -5.57 12.20
N VAL A 278 5.88 -5.24 11.06
CA VAL A 278 6.27 -5.74 9.75
C VAL A 278 6.31 -4.62 8.72
N SER A 279 7.35 -4.59 7.89
CA SER A 279 7.44 -3.73 6.70
C SER A 279 7.62 -4.59 5.46
N LEU A 280 6.87 -4.30 4.42
CA LEU A 280 6.99 -4.94 3.10
C LEU A 280 7.78 -4.10 2.10
N LYS A 281 8.16 -2.87 2.49
CA LYS A 281 8.83 -1.90 1.63
C LYS A 281 10.21 -2.38 1.12
N ALA A 282 10.94 -3.16 1.91
CA ALA A 282 12.21 -3.71 1.47
C ALA A 282 12.04 -4.71 0.31
N ALA A 283 10.92 -5.45 0.32
CA ALA A 283 10.62 -6.47 -0.69
C ALA A 283 10.01 -5.87 -1.97
N ILE A 284 8.96 -5.05 -1.84
CA ILE A 284 8.19 -4.57 -3.00
C ILE A 284 8.45 -3.10 -3.35
N GLY A 285 9.28 -2.38 -2.57
CA GLY A 285 9.46 -0.94 -2.70
C GLY A 285 8.26 -0.14 -2.18
N HIS A 286 8.34 1.17 -2.30
CA HIS A 286 7.22 2.05 -2.01
C HIS A 286 6.42 2.31 -3.30
N SER A 287 5.25 1.70 -3.40
CA SER A 287 4.35 1.83 -4.55
C SER A 287 3.28 2.92 -4.35
N MET A 288 3.64 3.98 -3.65
CA MET A 288 2.87 5.22 -3.48
C MET A 288 1.37 4.98 -3.26
N GLY A 289 0.48 5.48 -4.15
CA GLY A 289 -0.98 5.38 -3.99
C GLY A 289 -1.51 3.94 -3.96
N ALA A 290 -0.82 2.98 -4.58
CA ALA A 290 -1.16 1.56 -4.54
C ALA A 290 -0.67 0.85 -3.27
N SER A 291 0.24 1.45 -2.48
CA SER A 291 0.93 0.80 -1.35
C SER A 291 -0.01 0.12 -0.35
N GLY A 292 -1.09 0.79 0.05
CA GLY A 292 -2.01 0.23 1.05
C GLY A 292 -2.65 -1.06 0.57
N ALA A 293 -3.20 -1.08 -0.64
CA ALA A 293 -3.82 -2.28 -1.21
C ALA A 293 -2.80 -3.39 -1.46
N ALA A 294 -1.65 -3.06 -2.05
CA ALA A 294 -0.60 -4.03 -2.36
C ALA A 294 -0.03 -4.68 -1.10
N GLU A 295 0.25 -3.87 -0.07
CA GLU A 295 0.82 -4.38 1.18
C GLU A 295 -0.20 -5.16 2.01
N ILE A 296 -1.49 -4.81 1.96
CA ILE A 296 -2.55 -5.60 2.60
C ILE A 296 -2.73 -6.95 1.89
N ALA A 297 -2.81 -6.96 0.55
CA ALA A 297 -2.92 -8.20 -0.22
C ALA A 297 -1.77 -9.16 0.10
N LEU A 298 -0.53 -8.66 0.09
CA LEU A 298 0.65 -9.46 0.39
C LEU A 298 0.71 -9.90 1.85
N LEU A 299 0.38 -9.01 2.81
CA LEU A 299 0.41 -9.32 4.23
C LEU A 299 -0.57 -10.43 4.61
N ILE A 300 -1.82 -10.31 4.16
CA ILE A 300 -2.85 -11.32 4.41
C ILE A 300 -2.38 -12.67 3.87
N ALA A 301 -1.89 -12.70 2.63
CA ALA A 301 -1.36 -13.92 2.05
C ALA A 301 -0.16 -14.48 2.83
N CYS A 302 0.74 -13.63 3.33
CA CYS A 302 1.84 -14.05 4.20
C CYS A 302 1.33 -14.70 5.49
N LEU A 303 0.33 -14.13 6.14
CA LEU A 303 -0.27 -14.66 7.36
C LEU A 303 -0.99 -15.98 7.11
N ASP A 304 -1.78 -16.06 6.04
CA ASP A 304 -2.57 -17.26 5.71
C ASP A 304 -1.68 -18.46 5.30
N HIS A 305 -0.48 -18.18 4.77
CA HIS A 305 0.43 -19.23 4.26
C HIS A 305 1.71 -19.41 5.09
N GLY A 306 1.87 -18.70 6.21
CA GLY A 306 3.02 -18.81 7.10
C GLY A 306 4.33 -18.36 6.44
N VAL A 307 4.29 -17.37 5.54
CA VAL A 307 5.45 -16.76 4.90
C VAL A 307 5.77 -15.44 5.58
N TRP A 308 7.05 -15.15 5.80
CA TRP A 308 7.43 -13.90 6.46
C TRP A 308 8.58 -13.21 5.70
N PRO A 309 8.55 -11.87 5.56
CA PRO A 309 9.64 -11.15 4.92
C PRO A 309 10.93 -11.25 5.73
N ARG A 310 12.06 -11.35 5.04
CA ARG A 310 13.38 -11.33 5.66
C ARG A 310 13.96 -9.94 5.61
N TYR A 311 14.63 -9.54 6.69
CA TYR A 311 15.29 -8.26 6.79
C TYR A 311 16.80 -8.46 6.94
N GLU A 312 17.57 -7.96 5.99
CA GLU A 312 19.04 -7.95 6.02
C GLU A 312 19.53 -6.59 6.54
N VAL A 313 18.87 -6.05 7.56
CA VAL A 313 19.12 -4.71 8.07
C VAL A 313 19.34 -4.77 9.56
N GLU A 314 20.44 -4.21 10.03
CA GLU A 314 20.69 -3.98 11.45
C GLU A 314 19.70 -2.93 11.97
N ALA A 315 18.95 -3.28 13.01
CA ALA A 315 17.97 -2.38 13.60
C ALA A 315 18.63 -1.19 14.31
N ASP A 316 18.11 0.00 14.10
CA ASP A 316 18.53 1.21 14.82
C ASP A 316 17.91 1.20 16.23
N THR A 317 18.72 0.83 17.21
CA THR A 317 18.28 0.73 18.62
C THR A 317 17.84 2.06 19.21
N GLU A 318 18.27 3.21 18.66
CA GLU A 318 17.83 4.53 19.13
C GLU A 318 16.35 4.79 18.84
N LEU A 319 15.78 4.15 17.83
CA LEU A 319 14.35 4.23 17.54
C LEU A 319 13.48 3.53 18.59
N GLY A 320 14.03 2.57 19.34
CA GLY A 320 13.30 1.81 20.36
C GLY A 320 12.19 0.92 19.78
N VAL A 321 12.25 0.58 18.50
CA VAL A 321 11.36 -0.36 17.79
C VAL A 321 12.20 -1.27 16.90
N ALA A 322 11.69 -2.47 16.61
CA ALA A 322 12.33 -3.40 15.70
C ALA A 322 11.26 -4.19 14.91
N LEU A 323 11.57 -4.54 13.67
CA LEU A 323 10.73 -5.42 12.88
C LEU A 323 10.81 -6.86 13.40
N ALA A 324 9.69 -7.55 13.42
CA ALA A 324 9.63 -8.96 13.80
C ALA A 324 10.32 -9.83 12.73
N THR A 325 11.15 -10.76 13.18
CA THR A 325 11.89 -11.68 12.30
C THR A 325 11.08 -12.90 11.88
N SER A 326 9.93 -13.11 12.51
CA SER A 326 8.95 -14.16 12.20
C SER A 326 7.54 -13.65 12.45
N ALA A 327 6.55 -14.27 11.82
CA ALA A 327 5.15 -14.02 12.15
C ALA A 327 4.86 -14.40 13.61
N PRO A 328 3.99 -13.65 14.31
CA PRO A 328 3.46 -14.09 15.60
C PRO A 328 2.69 -15.40 15.45
N ASP A 329 2.71 -16.25 16.50
CA ASP A 329 2.00 -17.55 16.49
C ASP A 329 0.49 -17.42 16.27
N ARG A 330 -0.06 -16.28 16.68
CA ARG A 330 -1.47 -15.96 16.52
C ARG A 330 -1.62 -14.49 16.17
N VAL A 331 -2.38 -14.20 15.14
CA VAL A 331 -2.72 -12.84 14.71
C VAL A 331 -4.25 -12.76 14.57
N GLN A 332 -4.88 -11.98 15.43
CA GLN A 332 -6.32 -11.72 15.41
C GLN A 332 -6.62 -10.33 14.84
N ASN A 333 -5.83 -9.34 15.22
CA ASN A 333 -6.05 -7.96 14.80
C ASN A 333 -4.76 -7.35 14.24
N VAL A 334 -4.87 -6.77 13.05
CA VAL A 334 -3.77 -6.15 12.31
C VAL A 334 -4.11 -4.70 12.04
N MET A 335 -3.15 -3.81 12.25
CA MET A 335 -3.18 -2.46 11.71
C MET A 335 -2.29 -2.36 10.47
N ALA A 336 -2.80 -1.82 9.37
CA ALA A 336 -2.02 -1.53 8.17
C ALA A 336 -1.93 -0.02 7.96
N THR A 337 -0.71 0.52 8.04
CA THR A 337 -0.42 1.96 8.13
C THR A 337 0.36 2.45 6.92
N ILE A 338 -0.01 3.63 6.43
CA ILE A 338 0.73 4.41 5.42
C ILE A 338 0.84 5.85 5.90
N LEU A 339 2.05 6.38 5.87
CA LEU A 339 2.34 7.80 6.05
C LEU A 339 2.61 8.41 4.67
N GLY A 340 1.79 9.38 4.28
CA GLY A 340 1.85 9.99 2.94
C GLY A 340 2.34 11.44 2.95
N PHE A 341 2.82 11.87 1.81
CA PHE A 341 3.15 13.28 1.57
C PHE A 341 1.88 14.14 1.65
N GLY A 342 2.06 15.43 1.86
CA GLY A 342 0.97 16.36 2.16
C GLY A 342 0.44 16.20 3.58
N GLY A 343 1.14 15.41 4.42
CA GLY A 343 0.76 15.14 5.81
C GLY A 343 -0.45 14.20 5.96
N SER A 344 -0.88 13.54 4.89
CA SER A 344 -1.96 12.54 4.94
C SER A 344 -1.43 11.22 5.50
N HIS A 345 -1.94 10.80 6.65
CA HIS A 345 -1.58 9.54 7.30
C HIS A 345 -2.84 8.71 7.49
N ALA A 346 -2.80 7.45 7.08
CA ALA A 346 -3.95 6.56 7.18
C ALA A 346 -3.57 5.19 7.73
N THR A 347 -4.48 4.61 8.47
CA THR A 347 -4.39 3.22 8.92
C THR A 347 -5.76 2.57 8.86
N VAL A 348 -5.79 1.28 8.54
CA VAL A 348 -6.97 0.43 8.61
C VAL A 348 -6.73 -0.69 9.61
N VAL A 349 -7.79 -1.15 10.24
CA VAL A 349 -7.77 -2.27 11.19
C VAL A 349 -8.51 -3.44 10.58
N LEU A 350 -7.83 -4.56 10.49
CA LEU A 350 -8.37 -5.83 10.00
C LEU A 350 -8.43 -6.81 11.16
N GLY A 351 -9.52 -7.56 11.25
CA GLY A 351 -9.68 -8.62 12.22
C GLY A 351 -9.86 -9.98 11.55
N HIS A 352 -9.28 -11.01 12.11
CA HIS A 352 -9.58 -12.39 11.75
C HIS A 352 -11.01 -12.73 12.18
N ALA A 353 -11.82 -13.28 11.28
CA ALA A 353 -13.26 -13.51 11.51
C ALA A 353 -13.54 -14.79 12.29
#